data_c5991725ffe9a94908a6290396f32b3d
#
_entry.id   c5991725ffe9a94908a6290396f32b3d
#
_cell.length_a   1.000
_cell.length_b   1.000
_cell.length_c   1.000
_cell.angle_alpha   90.00
_cell.angle_beta   90.00
_cell.angle_gamma   90.00
#
_symmetry.space_group_name_H-M   'P 1'
#
loop_
_entity.id
_entity.type
_entity.pdbx_description
1 polymer ?
#
loop_
_entity_poly.entity_id
_entity_poly.type
_entity_poly.pdbx_seq_one_letter_code
_entity_poly.pdbx_strand_id
1 'polypeptide(L)'
;ALAIFMHCAQKPASLNSANTYVQKSIEYISSNYSYPITVEDIAAYVGLSRSHLFRSFETVLGVSPKKYLTDFRIKQACYLLEHSLLSITAIANSIGFDNSLYFSKTFHKQKGMSPKEYRESHPFNAARAE
;
A
#
# COMPACT_ATOMS: atom_id res chain seq x y z
N ALA A 1 0.82 -35.41 17.68
CA ALA A 1 0.16 -34.48 16.77
C ALA A 1 0.97 -33.21 16.60
N LEU A 2 1.46 -32.64 17.68
CA LEU A 2 2.26 -31.45 17.62
C LEU A 2 3.56 -31.66 16.88
N ALA A 3 4.22 -32.76 17.15
CA ALA A 3 5.49 -33.07 16.50
C ALA A 3 5.29 -33.29 14.99
N ILE A 4 4.24 -33.97 14.63
CA ILE A 4 3.92 -34.22 13.23
C ILE A 4 3.57 -32.90 12.54
N PHE A 5 2.80 -32.08 13.20
CA PHE A 5 2.44 -30.77 12.69
C PHE A 5 3.68 -29.92 12.42
N MET A 6 4.59 -29.86 13.37
CA MET A 6 5.82 -29.11 13.21
C MET A 6 6.68 -29.64 12.07
N HIS A 7 6.71 -30.95 11.93
CA HIS A 7 7.51 -31.61 10.91
C HIS A 7 6.99 -31.34 9.50
N CYS A 8 5.71 -31.48 9.33
CA CYS A 8 5.06 -31.23 8.07
C CYS A 8 5.03 -29.74 7.72
N ALA A 9 5.20 -28.91 8.72
CA ALA A 9 5.07 -27.49 8.57
C ALA A 9 6.33 -26.80 8.09
N GLN A 10 7.44 -27.50 7.89
CA GLN A 10 8.67 -26.81 7.53
C GLN A 10 8.52 -25.99 6.26
N LYS A 11 8.05 -26.59 5.19
CA LYS A 11 7.78 -25.87 3.96
C LYS A 11 6.52 -25.01 4.05
N PRO A 12 5.38 -25.60 4.48
CA PRO A 12 4.18 -24.78 4.69
C PRO A 12 4.37 -23.72 5.76
N ALA A 13 5.20 -23.98 6.78
CA ALA A 13 5.47 -23.02 7.83
C ALA A 13 6.21 -21.80 7.30
N SER A 14 7.17 -21.99 6.38
CA SER A 14 7.87 -20.87 5.75
C SER A 14 6.89 -20.00 4.98
N LEU A 15 6.02 -20.60 4.20
CA LEU A 15 5.01 -19.88 3.45
C LEU A 15 3.98 -19.24 4.38
N ASN A 16 3.55 -19.98 5.40
CA ASN A 16 2.60 -19.45 6.40
C ASN A 16 3.22 -18.30 7.18
N SER A 17 4.50 -18.39 7.51
CA SER A 17 5.20 -17.30 8.18
C SER A 17 5.26 -16.07 7.29
N ALA A 18 5.62 -16.25 6.01
CA ALA A 18 5.65 -15.16 5.07
C ALA A 18 4.27 -14.53 4.91
N ASN A 19 3.23 -15.35 4.79
CA ASN A 19 1.84 -14.85 4.72
C ASN A 19 1.47 -14.05 5.95
N THR A 20 1.86 -14.53 7.14
CA THR A 20 1.56 -13.84 8.39
C THR A 20 2.25 -12.49 8.46
N TYR A 21 3.52 -12.43 8.10
CA TYR A 21 4.26 -11.18 8.10
C TYR A 21 3.70 -10.19 7.07
N VAL A 22 3.34 -10.68 5.88
CA VAL A 22 2.74 -9.84 4.84
C VAL A 22 1.38 -9.33 5.30
N GLN A 23 0.56 -10.20 5.90
CA GLN A 23 -0.76 -9.81 6.40
C GLN A 23 -0.66 -8.72 7.46
N LYS A 24 0.26 -8.88 8.42
CA LYS A 24 0.49 -7.86 9.44
C LYS A 24 1.01 -6.55 8.84
N SER A 25 1.85 -6.66 7.83
CA SER A 25 2.37 -5.49 7.13
C SER A 25 1.25 -4.74 6.41
N ILE A 26 0.36 -5.46 5.76
CA ILE A 26 -0.80 -4.87 5.07
C ILE A 26 -1.70 -4.15 6.07
N GLU A 27 -1.93 -4.75 7.23
CA GLU A 27 -2.73 -4.12 8.28
C GLU A 27 -2.07 -2.83 8.77
N TYR A 28 -0.76 -2.86 8.98
CA TYR A 28 -0.01 -1.69 9.38
C TYR A 28 -0.08 -0.59 8.31
N ILE A 29 0.09 -0.95 7.05
CA ILE A 29 0.01 -0.01 5.95
C ILE A 29 -1.38 0.62 5.86
N SER A 30 -2.42 -0.19 5.95
CA SER A 30 -3.79 0.33 5.85
C SER A 30 -4.15 1.29 6.98
N SER A 31 -3.52 1.14 8.15
CA SER A 31 -3.76 2.02 9.28
C SER A 31 -2.84 3.24 9.32
N ASN A 32 -1.73 3.21 8.58
CA ASN A 32 -0.68 4.23 8.72
C ASN A 32 -0.22 4.85 7.41
N TYR A 33 -0.84 4.51 6.29
CA TYR A 33 -0.38 5.00 4.97
C TYR A 33 -0.40 6.52 4.85
N SER A 34 -1.25 7.19 5.62
CA SER A 34 -1.35 8.65 5.59
C SER A 34 -0.20 9.35 6.31
N TYR A 35 0.59 8.60 7.07
CA TYR A 35 1.77 9.10 7.74
C TYR A 35 3.01 8.80 6.89
N PRO A 36 4.13 9.51 7.13
CA PRO A 36 5.37 9.29 6.36
C PRO A 36 6.11 8.04 6.81
N ILE A 37 5.46 6.88 6.73
CA ILE A 37 6.08 5.62 7.09
C ILE A 37 7.06 5.15 6.01
N THR A 38 8.07 4.42 6.43
CA THR A 38 9.09 3.86 5.57
C THR A 38 9.02 2.33 5.57
N VAL A 39 9.73 1.69 4.65
CA VAL A 39 9.84 0.23 4.65
C VAL A 39 10.48 -0.26 5.95
N GLU A 40 11.44 0.52 6.49
CA GLU A 40 12.06 0.22 7.78
C GLU A 40 11.06 0.23 8.92
N ASP A 41 10.11 1.16 8.90
CA ASP A 41 9.04 1.21 9.90
C ASP A 41 8.16 -0.03 9.84
N ILE A 42 7.82 -0.47 8.64
CA ILE A 42 7.00 -1.68 8.44
C ILE A 42 7.75 -2.89 8.97
N ALA A 43 9.02 -3.02 8.60
CA ALA A 43 9.86 -4.14 9.03
C ALA A 43 9.98 -4.18 10.55
N ALA A 44 10.21 -3.04 11.17
CA ALA A 44 10.31 -2.94 12.64
C ALA A 44 9.00 -3.36 13.30
N TYR A 45 7.87 -2.93 12.74
CA TYR A 45 6.57 -3.27 13.31
C TYR A 45 6.34 -4.78 13.34
N VAL A 46 6.70 -5.48 12.26
CA VAL A 46 6.48 -6.92 12.19
C VAL A 46 7.67 -7.74 12.72
N GLY A 47 8.75 -7.09 13.12
CA GLY A 47 9.90 -7.76 13.72
C GLY A 47 10.85 -8.42 12.74
N LEU A 48 10.95 -7.90 11.52
CA LEU A 48 11.81 -8.45 10.48
C LEU A 48 12.89 -7.46 10.07
N SER A 49 13.96 -7.97 9.47
CA SER A 49 14.89 -7.13 8.74
C SER A 49 14.23 -6.66 7.44
N ARG A 50 14.75 -5.58 6.88
CA ARG A 50 14.26 -5.07 5.60
C ARG A 50 14.35 -6.12 4.50
N SER A 51 15.46 -6.85 4.44
CA SER A 51 15.68 -7.89 3.44
C SER A 51 14.68 -9.03 3.59
N HIS A 52 14.40 -9.44 4.81
CA HIS A 52 13.44 -10.51 5.07
C HIS A 52 12.02 -10.08 4.69
N LEU A 53 11.68 -8.84 5.01
CA LEU A 53 10.38 -8.28 4.62
C LEU A 53 10.24 -8.27 3.10
N PHE A 54 11.29 -7.82 2.40
CA PHE A 54 11.30 -7.81 0.93
C PHE A 54 11.03 -9.21 0.37
N ARG A 55 11.75 -10.21 0.87
CA ARG A 55 11.57 -11.57 0.39
C ARG A 55 10.16 -12.10 0.67
N SER A 56 9.61 -11.77 1.82
CA SER A 56 8.25 -12.19 2.17
C SER A 56 7.23 -11.61 1.22
N PHE A 57 7.34 -10.31 0.89
CA PHE A 57 6.45 -9.68 -0.06
C PHE A 57 6.59 -10.26 -1.47
N GLU A 58 7.83 -10.49 -1.92
CA GLU A 58 8.06 -11.09 -3.23
C GLU A 58 7.44 -12.48 -3.31
N THR A 59 7.60 -13.28 -2.26
CA THR A 59 7.07 -14.64 -2.21
C THR A 59 5.54 -14.67 -2.26
N VAL A 60 4.90 -13.80 -1.49
CA VAL A 60 3.44 -13.83 -1.32
C VAL A 60 2.72 -13.01 -2.39
N LEU A 61 3.23 -11.82 -2.69
CA LEU A 61 2.54 -10.85 -3.55
C LEU A 61 3.25 -10.57 -4.87
N GLY A 62 4.52 -10.94 -5.01
CA GLY A 62 5.28 -10.66 -6.21
C GLY A 62 5.66 -9.19 -6.38
N VAL A 63 5.52 -8.39 -5.35
CA VAL A 63 5.90 -6.97 -5.37
C VAL A 63 6.66 -6.62 -4.11
N SER A 64 7.46 -5.55 -4.16
CA SER A 64 8.20 -5.09 -2.99
C SER A 64 7.26 -4.40 -1.99
N PRO A 65 7.67 -4.31 -0.72
CA PRO A 65 6.89 -3.55 0.26
C PRO A 65 6.70 -2.09 -0.13
N LYS A 66 7.74 -1.47 -0.70
CA LYS A 66 7.66 -0.08 -1.13
C LYS A 66 6.63 0.09 -2.25
N LYS A 67 6.65 -0.83 -3.22
CA LYS A 67 5.67 -0.77 -4.31
C LYS A 67 4.26 -0.98 -3.78
N TYR A 68 4.07 -1.90 -2.85
CA TYR A 68 2.77 -2.13 -2.24
C TYR A 68 2.25 -0.86 -1.56
N LEU A 69 3.10 -0.20 -0.77
CA LEU A 69 2.73 1.03 -0.07
C LEU A 69 2.36 2.14 -1.08
N THR A 70 3.17 2.30 -2.12
CA THR A 70 2.90 3.30 -3.15
C THR A 70 1.59 3.00 -3.88
N ASP A 71 1.38 1.76 -4.29
CA ASP A 71 0.16 1.34 -4.97
C ASP A 71 -1.07 1.56 -4.08
N PHE A 72 -0.95 1.27 -2.80
CA PHE A 72 -2.03 1.48 -1.84
C PHE A 72 -2.39 2.97 -1.76
N ARG A 73 -1.38 3.84 -1.66
CA ARG A 73 -1.59 5.29 -1.62
C ARG A 73 -2.26 5.80 -2.89
N ILE A 74 -1.80 5.33 -4.04
CA ILE A 74 -2.39 5.74 -5.33
C ILE A 74 -3.85 5.28 -5.43
N LYS A 75 -4.16 4.09 -4.92
CA LYS A 75 -5.53 3.60 -4.88
C LYS A 75 -6.42 4.51 -4.03
N GLN A 76 -5.92 4.97 -2.88
CA GLN A 76 -6.65 5.91 -2.04
C GLN A 76 -6.82 7.26 -2.76
N ALA A 77 -5.81 7.68 -3.52
CA ALA A 77 -5.90 8.90 -4.31
C ALA A 77 -7.02 8.79 -5.34
N CYS A 78 -7.11 7.68 -6.05
CA CYS A 78 -8.18 7.48 -7.02
C CYS A 78 -9.55 7.61 -6.37
N TYR A 79 -9.72 7.01 -5.20
CA TYR A 79 -10.99 7.13 -4.46
C TYR A 79 -11.31 8.59 -4.15
N LEU A 80 -10.33 9.33 -3.62
CA LEU A 80 -10.56 10.74 -3.27
C LEU A 80 -10.79 11.62 -4.50
N LEU A 81 -10.11 11.33 -5.60
CA LEU A 81 -10.34 12.08 -6.84
C LEU A 81 -11.75 11.88 -7.37
N GLU A 82 -12.29 10.68 -7.19
CA GLU A 82 -13.63 10.34 -7.68
C GLU A 82 -14.74 10.79 -6.73
N HIS A 83 -14.47 10.85 -5.43
CA HIS A 83 -15.52 11.00 -4.42
C HIS A 83 -15.37 12.24 -3.55
N SER A 84 -14.45 13.14 -3.85
CA SER A 84 -14.28 14.36 -3.06
C SER A 84 -13.93 15.55 -3.95
N LEU A 85 -14.03 16.75 -3.39
CA LEU A 85 -13.63 17.99 -4.06
C LEU A 85 -12.32 18.53 -3.51
N LEU A 86 -11.56 17.70 -2.78
CA LEU A 86 -10.27 18.10 -2.25
C LEU A 86 -9.31 18.48 -3.38
N SER A 87 -8.45 19.47 -3.12
CA SER A 87 -7.42 19.85 -4.08
C SER A 87 -6.42 18.70 -4.27
N ILE A 88 -5.72 18.71 -5.38
CA ILE A 88 -4.70 17.69 -5.65
C ILE A 88 -3.64 17.69 -4.54
N THR A 89 -3.23 18.88 -4.09
CA THR A 89 -2.27 19.00 -2.99
C THR A 89 -2.82 18.41 -1.69
N ALA A 90 -4.08 18.70 -1.37
CA ALA A 90 -4.71 18.16 -0.18
C ALA A 90 -4.80 16.63 -0.24
N ILE A 91 -5.13 16.08 -1.40
CA ILE A 91 -5.15 14.63 -1.59
C ILE A 91 -3.76 14.05 -1.36
N ALA A 92 -2.73 14.62 -1.99
CA ALA A 92 -1.35 14.14 -1.83
C ALA A 92 -0.96 14.10 -0.36
N ASN A 93 -1.23 15.15 0.37
CA ASN A 93 -0.91 15.22 1.80
C ASN A 93 -1.69 14.19 2.61
N SER A 94 -2.96 14.01 2.31
CA SER A 94 -3.82 13.11 3.09
C SER A 94 -3.49 11.64 2.88
N ILE A 95 -2.81 11.29 1.80
CA ILE A 95 -2.44 9.89 1.52
C ILE A 95 -0.97 9.60 1.79
N GLY A 96 -0.24 10.54 2.39
CA GLY A 96 1.12 10.30 2.84
C GLY A 96 2.23 10.74 1.91
N PHE A 97 1.91 11.48 0.83
CA PHE A 97 2.95 12.09 0.00
C PHE A 97 3.28 13.47 0.55
N ASP A 98 4.57 13.72 0.81
CA ASP A 98 5.02 15.04 1.30
C ASP A 98 5.04 16.08 0.20
N ASN A 99 5.15 15.65 -1.05
CA ASN A 99 5.39 16.51 -2.18
C ASN A 99 4.35 16.20 -3.25
N SER A 100 3.51 17.19 -3.56
CA SER A 100 2.44 17.01 -4.54
C SER A 100 2.95 16.79 -5.96
N LEU A 101 4.13 17.33 -6.27
CA LEU A 101 4.75 17.12 -7.58
C LEU A 101 5.18 15.65 -7.75
N TYR A 102 5.81 15.10 -6.71
CA TYR A 102 6.19 13.69 -6.71
C TYR A 102 4.96 12.80 -6.78
N PHE A 103 3.92 13.14 -6.05
CA PHE A 103 2.65 12.44 -6.13
C PHE A 103 2.11 12.44 -7.57
N SER A 104 2.06 13.61 -8.21
CA SER A 104 1.53 13.71 -9.57
C SER A 104 2.34 12.89 -10.57
N LYS A 105 3.67 12.89 -10.44
CA LYS A 105 4.54 12.08 -11.29
C LYS A 105 4.31 10.58 -11.08
N THR A 106 4.20 10.15 -9.84
CA THR A 106 3.94 8.76 -9.50
C THR A 106 2.57 8.33 -10.03
N PHE A 107 1.58 9.18 -9.82
CA PHE A 107 0.23 8.91 -10.31
C PHE A 107 0.20 8.76 -11.83
N HIS A 108 0.82 9.72 -12.54
CA HIS A 108 0.87 9.67 -13.99
C HIS A 108 1.57 8.41 -14.49
N LYS A 109 2.65 8.01 -13.84
CA LYS A 109 3.38 6.81 -14.22
C LYS A 109 2.51 5.57 -14.10
N GLN A 110 1.68 5.48 -13.06
CA GLN A 110 0.85 4.30 -12.83
C GLN A 110 -0.48 4.32 -13.59
N LYS A 111 -1.07 5.50 -13.77
CA LYS A 111 -2.42 5.62 -14.35
C LYS A 111 -2.43 6.12 -15.79
N GLY A 112 -1.30 6.57 -16.30
CA GLY A 112 -1.21 7.07 -17.67
C GLY A 112 -1.80 8.45 -17.86
N MET A 113 -2.24 9.12 -16.81
CA MET A 113 -2.79 10.47 -16.86
C MET A 113 -2.53 11.17 -15.53
N SER A 114 -2.62 12.50 -15.53
CA SER A 114 -2.42 13.27 -14.32
C SER A 114 -3.60 13.10 -13.34
N PRO A 115 -3.42 13.41 -12.06
CA PRO A 115 -4.55 13.40 -11.13
C PRO A 115 -5.70 14.29 -11.57
N LYS A 116 -5.39 15.45 -12.13
CA LYS A 116 -6.41 16.37 -12.64
C LYS A 116 -7.19 15.76 -13.79
N GLU A 117 -6.48 15.17 -14.75
CA GLU A 117 -7.10 14.49 -15.88
C GLU A 117 -7.96 13.31 -15.42
N TYR A 118 -7.47 12.57 -14.43
CA TYR A 118 -8.22 11.44 -13.88
C TYR A 118 -9.52 11.92 -13.25
N ARG A 119 -9.48 13.01 -12.48
CA ARG A 119 -10.69 13.59 -11.87
C ARG A 119 -11.68 14.04 -12.93
N GLU A 120 -11.21 14.67 -13.98
CA GLU A 120 -12.07 15.15 -15.06
C GLU A 120 -12.75 14.01 -15.80
N SER A 121 -12.07 12.87 -15.94
CA SER A 121 -12.65 11.69 -16.59
C SER A 121 -13.57 10.89 -15.66
N HIS A 122 -13.59 11.22 -14.35
CA HIS A 122 -14.45 10.60 -13.35
C HIS A 122 -15.17 11.69 -12.57
N PRO A 123 -16.13 12.41 -13.16
CA PRO A 123 -16.77 13.55 -12.51
C PRO A 123 -17.43 13.18 -11.20
N PHE A 124 -17.16 13.97 -10.17
CA PHE A 124 -17.82 13.82 -8.88
C PHE A 124 -19.30 14.13 -9.02
N ASN A 125 -20.13 13.25 -8.51
CA ASN A 125 -21.60 13.43 -8.52
C ASN A 125 -22.09 13.29 -7.09
N ALA A 126 -22.64 14.39 -6.54
CA ALA A 126 -23.14 14.42 -5.16
C ALA A 126 -24.24 13.37 -4.92
N ALA A 127 -25.04 13.08 -5.94
CA ALA A 127 -26.09 12.06 -5.82
C ALA A 127 -25.53 10.66 -5.66
N ARG A 128 -24.33 10.41 -6.19
CA ARG A 128 -23.65 9.14 -6.00
C ARG A 128 -23.04 9.02 -4.61
N ALA A 129 -22.67 10.15 -4.02
CA ALA A 129 -22.05 10.17 -2.71
C ALA A 129 -23.03 9.84 -1.60
N GLU A 130 -24.31 9.97 -1.88
CA GLU A 130 -25.36 9.62 -0.94
C GLU A 130 -25.76 8.16 -1.08
#